data_d9d19e2a81ed237ca682443789614135
#
_entry.id   d9d19e2a81ed237ca682443789614135
#
_cell.length_a   1.000
_cell.length_b   1.000
_cell.length_c   1.000
_cell.angle_alpha   90.00
_cell.angle_beta   90.00
_cell.angle_gamma   90.00
#
_symmetry.space_group_name_H-M   'P 1'
#
loop_
_entity.id
_entity.type
_entity.pdbx_description
1 polymer ?
#
loop_
_entity_poly.entity_id
_entity_poly.type
_entity_poly.pdbx_seq_one_letter_code
_entity_poly.pdbx_strand_id
1 'polypeptide(L)'
;MALFDLPVDELRAYRSESTEPDDFDAFWATTLDETRAHDLDARFEPVDTGLTTVDVYDVTFSGFGGHQVKGWLTLPAGTDRPLPLVVEFVGYGGGRGLPHEHLLWASTGRAHFLMDTRGQGSAWGAGGGTADPVGGAPSYPGFMTRGLDAPENYYYRRVFTDGVRAVEAARSHPLTDASRTVVLGASQGGGITLAVGGLVPDLVAVAPDVPFLCDFPRATVLTDRHPYREIGLFLKTHRGRTGDALRTLSYFDGVHFAARGTAPALFSTALEDQTCPPSTVYAAFNAWNHEEKAIEVYDFNDHEGGGPFQEAAKVRWLGAYA
;
A
#
# COMPACT_ATOMS: atom_id res chain seq x y z
N MET A 1 -9.76 18.89 -16.01
CA MET A 1 -11.09 18.23 -16.12
C MET A 1 -12.04 18.90 -15.15
N ALA A 2 -13.35 18.77 -15.34
CA ALA A 2 -14.29 19.27 -14.34
C ALA A 2 -14.29 18.35 -13.11
N LEU A 3 -14.58 18.91 -11.95
CA LEU A 3 -14.84 18.12 -10.73
C LEU A 3 -16.03 17.19 -10.98
N PHE A 4 -15.87 15.90 -10.71
CA PHE A 4 -16.84 14.86 -11.06
C PHE A 4 -17.40 14.14 -9.83
N ASP A 5 -16.73 14.25 -8.69
CA ASP A 5 -17.12 13.63 -7.42
C ASP A 5 -17.83 14.65 -6.52
N LEU A 6 -18.04 14.31 -5.27
CA LEU A 6 -18.72 15.14 -4.28
C LEU A 6 -17.96 16.45 -4.00
N PRO A 7 -18.65 17.55 -3.67
CA PRO A 7 -18.02 18.74 -3.13
C PRO A 7 -17.23 18.46 -1.85
N VAL A 8 -16.18 19.25 -1.59
CA VAL A 8 -15.27 19.02 -0.45
C VAL A 8 -16.01 18.93 0.90
N ASP A 9 -17.03 19.75 1.11
CA ASP A 9 -17.79 19.72 2.36
C ASP A 9 -18.59 18.42 2.53
N GLU A 10 -19.08 17.85 1.44
CA GLU A 10 -19.75 16.54 1.43
C GLU A 10 -18.71 15.41 1.59
N LEU A 11 -17.52 15.53 0.97
CA LEU A 11 -16.41 14.58 1.14
C LEU A 11 -16.00 14.47 2.62
N ARG A 12 -15.89 15.59 3.35
CA ARG A 12 -15.56 15.60 4.78
C ARG A 12 -16.56 14.83 5.65
N ALA A 13 -17.81 14.76 5.22
CA ALA A 13 -18.86 14.05 5.92
C ALA A 13 -19.13 12.65 5.36
N TYR A 14 -18.52 12.31 4.23
CA TYR A 14 -18.79 11.06 3.52
C TYR A 14 -18.44 9.83 4.36
N ARG A 15 -19.29 8.81 4.27
CA ARG A 15 -19.09 7.48 4.87
C ARG A 15 -19.34 6.44 3.80
N SER A 16 -18.46 5.43 3.74
CA SER A 16 -18.61 4.31 2.82
C SER A 16 -19.85 3.47 3.19
N GLU A 17 -20.49 2.93 2.16
CA GLU A 17 -21.53 1.91 2.28
C GLU A 17 -20.94 0.49 2.21
N SER A 18 -19.61 0.35 2.10
CA SER A 18 -18.94 -0.95 2.13
C SER A 18 -19.18 -1.65 3.46
N THR A 19 -19.70 -2.87 3.39
CA THR A 19 -20.02 -3.66 4.58
C THR A 19 -18.83 -4.55 4.93
N GLU A 20 -18.33 -4.38 6.16
CA GLU A 20 -17.26 -5.23 6.68
C GLU A 20 -17.80 -6.66 6.91
N PRO A 21 -17.04 -7.70 6.51
CA PRO A 21 -17.37 -9.08 6.85
C PRO A 21 -17.33 -9.34 8.36
N ASP A 22 -18.26 -10.11 8.89
CA ASP A 22 -18.35 -10.43 10.33
C ASP A 22 -17.07 -11.14 10.84
N ASP A 23 -16.37 -11.87 9.99
CA ASP A 23 -15.15 -12.62 10.29
C ASP A 23 -13.85 -11.92 9.82
N PHE A 24 -13.91 -10.63 9.49
CA PHE A 24 -12.76 -9.87 8.95
C PHE A 24 -11.50 -10.03 9.82
N ASP A 25 -11.62 -9.81 11.14
CA ASP A 25 -10.46 -9.92 12.04
C ASP A 25 -9.93 -11.35 12.14
N ALA A 26 -10.82 -12.34 12.18
CA ALA A 26 -10.46 -13.75 12.22
C ALA A 26 -9.77 -14.19 10.93
N PHE A 27 -10.24 -13.74 9.78
CA PHE A 27 -9.62 -14.00 8.46
C PHE A 27 -8.18 -13.48 8.41
N TRP A 28 -7.95 -12.23 8.85
CA TRP A 28 -6.62 -11.63 8.81
C TRP A 28 -5.68 -12.20 9.88
N ALA A 29 -6.18 -12.47 11.08
CA ALA A 29 -5.41 -13.17 12.12
C ALA A 29 -4.92 -14.53 11.62
N THR A 30 -5.83 -15.36 11.09
CA THR A 30 -5.49 -16.67 10.51
C THR A 30 -4.48 -16.54 9.36
N THR A 31 -4.67 -15.58 8.46
CA THR A 31 -3.77 -15.34 7.33
C THR A 31 -2.34 -15.02 7.79
N LEU A 32 -2.21 -14.17 8.81
CA LEU A 32 -0.90 -13.80 9.35
C LEU A 32 -0.25 -14.93 10.14
N ASP A 33 -1.03 -15.69 10.91
CA ASP A 33 -0.53 -16.86 11.66
C ASP A 33 -0.01 -17.95 10.71
N GLU A 34 -0.77 -18.29 9.66
CA GLU A 34 -0.33 -19.21 8.62
C GLU A 34 0.97 -18.74 7.94
N THR A 35 1.09 -17.46 7.68
CA THR A 35 2.30 -16.90 7.06
C THR A 35 3.49 -16.93 8.00
N ARG A 36 3.31 -16.60 9.28
CA ARG A 36 4.35 -16.61 10.30
C ARG A 36 4.82 -18.01 10.70
N ALA A 37 4.10 -19.07 10.30
CA ALA A 37 4.58 -20.44 10.37
C ALA A 37 5.80 -20.70 9.45
N HIS A 38 6.02 -19.83 8.47
CA HIS A 38 7.22 -19.83 7.64
C HIS A 38 8.26 -18.86 8.22
N ASP A 39 9.51 -19.29 8.33
CA ASP A 39 10.63 -18.44 8.76
C ASP A 39 10.69 -17.19 7.89
N LEU A 40 11.01 -16.04 8.48
CA LEU A 40 11.11 -14.77 7.75
C LEU A 40 12.24 -14.81 6.71
N ASP A 41 13.33 -15.50 7.02
CA ASP A 41 14.52 -15.70 6.15
C ASP A 41 14.97 -14.40 5.45
N ALA A 42 14.98 -13.30 6.21
CA ALA A 42 15.37 -11.99 5.68
C ALA A 42 16.89 -11.95 5.43
N ARG A 43 17.27 -11.72 4.18
CA ARG A 43 18.66 -11.63 3.73
C ARG A 43 18.91 -10.26 3.11
N PHE A 44 20.04 -9.66 3.49
CA PHE A 44 20.44 -8.30 3.07
C PHE A 44 21.81 -8.41 2.39
N GLU A 45 21.83 -8.34 1.07
CA GLU A 45 23.05 -8.45 0.27
C GLU A 45 23.53 -7.07 -0.18
N PRO A 46 24.71 -6.57 0.24
CA PRO A 46 25.22 -5.28 -0.20
C PRO A 46 25.36 -5.23 -1.72
N VAL A 47 24.96 -4.11 -2.31
CA VAL A 47 25.04 -3.89 -3.76
C VAL A 47 25.92 -2.68 -4.06
N ASP A 48 26.92 -2.86 -4.91
CA ASP A 48 27.70 -1.74 -5.47
C ASP A 48 26.87 -1.04 -6.55
N THR A 49 26.31 0.11 -6.20
CA THR A 49 25.48 0.93 -7.11
C THR A 49 26.25 2.10 -7.71
N GLY A 50 27.50 2.33 -7.30
CA GLY A 50 28.27 3.54 -7.62
C GLY A 50 27.77 4.80 -6.89
N LEU A 51 26.73 4.71 -6.05
CA LEU A 51 26.27 5.82 -5.20
C LEU A 51 27.21 5.96 -3.99
N THR A 52 27.62 7.20 -3.69
CA THR A 52 28.60 7.47 -2.62
C THR A 52 27.98 8.01 -1.32
N THR A 53 26.72 8.38 -1.36
CA THR A 53 26.01 8.99 -0.22
C THR A 53 25.07 8.03 0.48
N VAL A 54 24.90 6.84 -0.06
CA VAL A 54 24.03 5.79 0.48
C VAL A 54 24.67 4.41 0.34
N ASP A 55 24.37 3.52 1.29
CA ASP A 55 24.62 2.08 1.23
C ASP A 55 23.32 1.37 0.86
N VAL A 56 23.37 0.48 -0.12
CA VAL A 56 22.18 -0.21 -0.65
C VAL A 56 22.33 -1.72 -0.48
N TYR A 57 21.23 -2.38 -0.10
CA TYR A 57 21.13 -3.83 0.02
C TYR A 57 19.99 -4.37 -0.86
N ASP A 58 20.28 -5.40 -1.65
CA ASP A 58 19.25 -6.27 -2.24
C ASP A 58 18.68 -7.15 -1.13
N VAL A 59 17.40 -6.99 -0.86
CA VAL A 59 16.74 -7.72 0.21
C VAL A 59 15.85 -8.80 -0.36
N THR A 60 15.89 -9.98 0.27
CA THR A 60 14.97 -11.09 0.01
C THR A 60 14.42 -11.57 1.34
N PHE A 61 13.10 -11.78 1.41
CA PHE A 61 12.43 -12.28 2.62
C PHE A 61 11.23 -13.16 2.24
N SER A 62 10.77 -13.99 3.20
CA SER A 62 9.59 -14.84 3.03
C SER A 62 8.30 -14.02 3.29
N GLY A 63 7.49 -13.84 2.27
CA GLY A 63 6.15 -13.29 2.33
C GLY A 63 5.07 -14.36 2.51
N PHE A 64 3.90 -14.13 1.95
CA PHE A 64 2.77 -15.07 1.98
C PHE A 64 3.18 -16.46 1.51
N GLY A 65 2.82 -17.49 2.30
CA GLY A 65 3.11 -18.88 1.98
C GLY A 65 4.60 -19.22 1.91
N GLY A 66 5.50 -18.45 2.53
CA GLY A 66 6.95 -18.63 2.45
C GLY A 66 7.56 -18.23 1.10
N HIS A 67 6.78 -17.65 0.18
CA HIS A 67 7.29 -17.23 -1.11
C HIS A 67 8.26 -16.05 -0.97
N GLN A 68 9.32 -16.06 -1.77
CA GLN A 68 10.33 -15.00 -1.72
C GLN A 68 9.79 -13.69 -2.30
N VAL A 69 9.95 -12.63 -1.53
CA VAL A 69 9.66 -11.24 -1.92
C VAL A 69 10.95 -10.45 -1.92
N LYS A 70 11.11 -9.56 -2.89
CA LYS A 70 12.28 -8.70 -3.05
C LYS A 70 12.02 -7.30 -2.47
N GLY A 71 13.10 -6.61 -2.10
CA GLY A 71 13.06 -5.21 -1.69
C GLY A 71 14.42 -4.55 -1.82
N TRP A 72 14.46 -3.24 -1.65
CA TRP A 72 15.70 -2.48 -1.44
C TRP A 72 15.73 -1.94 -0.03
N LEU A 73 16.84 -2.12 0.70
CA LEU A 73 17.13 -1.33 1.89
C LEU A 73 18.23 -0.32 1.54
N THR A 74 17.93 0.97 1.73
CA THR A 74 18.86 2.07 1.48
C THR A 74 19.12 2.81 2.79
N LEU A 75 20.39 2.95 3.15
CA LEU A 75 20.86 3.65 4.35
C LEU A 75 21.74 4.83 3.93
N PRO A 76 21.78 5.95 4.68
CA PRO A 76 22.84 6.93 4.55
C PRO A 76 24.21 6.27 4.67
N ALA A 77 25.17 6.64 3.81
CA ALA A 77 26.49 6.03 3.80
C ALA A 77 27.21 6.16 5.14
N GLY A 78 27.85 5.08 5.59
CA GLY A 78 28.59 5.07 6.85
C GLY A 78 27.70 5.07 8.10
N THR A 79 26.44 4.67 7.99
CA THR A 79 25.53 4.47 9.14
C THR A 79 26.10 3.45 10.11
N ASP A 80 26.26 3.83 11.37
CA ASP A 80 26.85 3.01 12.45
C ASP A 80 25.90 2.77 13.64
N ARG A 81 24.67 3.28 13.56
CA ARG A 81 23.62 3.15 14.59
C ARG A 81 22.24 2.96 13.96
N PRO A 82 21.26 2.39 14.70
CA PRO A 82 19.90 2.25 14.20
C PRO A 82 19.26 3.60 13.86
N LEU A 83 18.65 3.67 12.67
CA LEU A 83 17.95 4.83 12.14
C LEU A 83 16.43 4.63 12.16
N PRO A 84 15.63 5.71 12.26
CA PRO A 84 14.20 5.62 12.00
C PRO A 84 13.94 4.97 10.64
N LEU A 85 12.92 4.13 10.58
CA LEU A 85 12.64 3.28 9.42
C LEU A 85 11.41 3.77 8.67
N VAL A 86 11.57 3.98 7.37
CA VAL A 86 10.47 4.18 6.43
C VAL A 86 10.32 2.93 5.58
N VAL A 87 9.13 2.32 5.59
CA VAL A 87 8.77 1.21 4.69
C VAL A 87 7.81 1.75 3.64
N GLU A 88 8.18 1.62 2.37
CA GLU A 88 7.43 2.16 1.23
C GLU A 88 6.89 1.04 0.33
N PHE A 89 5.69 1.24 -0.20
CA PHE A 89 4.99 0.33 -1.10
C PHE A 89 4.73 0.98 -2.46
N VAL A 90 4.83 0.16 -3.51
CA VAL A 90 4.80 0.62 -4.92
C VAL A 90 3.38 0.68 -5.48
N GLY A 91 3.13 1.63 -6.37
CA GLY A 91 1.88 1.78 -7.12
C GLY A 91 1.59 0.60 -8.07
N TYR A 92 0.34 0.50 -8.54
CA TYR A 92 -0.15 -0.60 -9.39
C TYR A 92 0.64 -0.73 -10.70
N GLY A 93 1.09 -1.94 -10.97
CA GLY A 93 1.84 -2.28 -12.18
C GLY A 93 3.34 -1.94 -12.13
N GLY A 94 3.80 -1.17 -11.14
CA GLY A 94 5.21 -0.89 -10.90
C GLY A 94 5.91 -1.98 -10.12
N GLY A 95 7.25 -1.93 -10.12
CA GLY A 95 8.13 -2.77 -9.31
C GLY A 95 9.13 -1.90 -8.53
N ARG A 96 10.00 -2.54 -7.75
CA ARG A 96 11.01 -1.83 -6.93
C ARG A 96 12.03 -1.01 -7.73
N GLY A 97 12.06 -1.16 -9.05
CA GLY A 97 12.96 -0.40 -9.93
C GLY A 97 14.44 -0.55 -9.59
N LEU A 98 15.18 0.51 -9.87
CA LEU A 98 16.60 0.59 -9.58
C LEU A 98 16.87 1.42 -8.33
N PRO A 99 17.91 1.12 -7.55
CA PRO A 99 18.17 1.77 -6.26
C PRO A 99 18.24 3.30 -6.30
N HIS A 100 18.78 3.87 -7.37
CA HIS A 100 18.95 5.32 -7.49
C HIS A 100 17.64 6.10 -7.71
N GLU A 101 16.52 5.41 -7.98
CA GLU A 101 15.20 6.03 -8.15
C GLU A 101 14.55 6.37 -6.79
N HIS A 102 15.08 5.86 -5.65
CA HIS A 102 14.44 5.91 -4.33
C HIS A 102 15.38 6.44 -3.24
N LEU A 103 15.88 7.67 -3.40
CA LEU A 103 16.89 8.24 -2.50
C LEU A 103 16.32 9.24 -1.48
N LEU A 104 15.06 9.66 -1.62
CA LEU A 104 14.48 10.74 -0.81
C LEU A 104 14.61 10.46 0.69
N TRP A 105 14.13 9.31 1.15
CA TRP A 105 14.07 9.03 2.59
C TRP A 105 15.45 8.82 3.21
N ALA A 106 16.36 8.15 2.52
CA ALA A 106 17.75 8.03 2.97
C ALA A 106 18.44 9.40 3.03
N SER A 107 18.14 10.32 2.09
CA SER A 107 18.65 11.69 2.12
C SER A 107 18.14 12.52 3.30
N THR A 108 17.08 12.07 3.97
CA THR A 108 16.57 12.70 5.21
C THR A 108 17.17 12.10 6.49
N GLY A 109 18.14 11.19 6.38
CA GLY A 109 18.78 10.54 7.52
C GLY A 109 18.03 9.32 8.07
N ARG A 110 17.13 8.73 7.30
CA ARG A 110 16.32 7.56 7.66
C ARG A 110 16.78 6.31 6.93
N ALA A 111 16.56 5.14 7.50
CA ALA A 111 16.60 3.88 6.76
C ALA A 111 15.35 3.81 5.87
N HIS A 112 15.52 3.47 4.61
CA HIS A 112 14.41 3.33 3.66
C HIS A 112 14.33 1.91 3.13
N PHE A 113 13.21 1.23 3.36
CA PHE A 113 12.90 -0.08 2.82
C PHE A 113 11.78 0.03 1.80
N LEU A 114 12.06 -0.31 0.53
CA LEU A 114 11.09 -0.36 -0.56
C LEU A 114 10.75 -1.81 -0.88
N MET A 115 9.48 -2.21 -0.73
CA MET A 115 9.00 -3.55 -1.09
C MET A 115 8.65 -3.63 -2.58
N ASP A 116 9.12 -4.70 -3.23
CA ASP A 116 8.68 -5.08 -4.57
C ASP A 116 7.33 -5.81 -4.53
N THR A 117 6.43 -5.53 -5.48
CA THR A 117 5.09 -6.13 -5.48
C THR A 117 5.07 -7.40 -6.33
N ARG A 118 4.70 -8.54 -5.72
CA ARG A 118 4.65 -9.84 -6.39
C ARG A 118 3.86 -9.83 -7.70
N GLY A 119 4.44 -10.39 -8.76
CA GLY A 119 3.81 -10.55 -10.06
C GLY A 119 3.63 -9.25 -10.85
N GLN A 120 4.00 -8.10 -10.28
CA GLN A 120 3.96 -6.80 -10.94
C GLN A 120 5.35 -6.37 -11.43
N GLY A 121 5.49 -5.11 -11.88
CA GLY A 121 6.79 -4.54 -12.30
C GLY A 121 7.01 -4.49 -13.80
N SER A 122 5.95 -4.59 -14.62
CA SER A 122 6.09 -4.57 -16.08
C SER A 122 5.23 -3.52 -16.79
N ALA A 123 4.50 -2.70 -16.05
CA ALA A 123 3.64 -1.69 -16.65
C ALA A 123 4.32 -0.32 -16.75
N TRP A 124 5.21 0.00 -15.81
CA TRP A 124 5.96 1.27 -15.75
C TRP A 124 7.18 1.14 -14.83
N GLY A 125 8.07 2.14 -14.85
CA GLY A 125 9.29 2.14 -14.06
C GLY A 125 10.37 1.20 -14.62
N ALA A 126 11.36 0.88 -13.79
CA ALA A 126 12.53 0.09 -14.18
C ALA A 126 12.41 -1.40 -13.81
N GLY A 127 11.22 -1.87 -13.52
CA GLY A 127 10.94 -3.29 -13.34
C GLY A 127 10.78 -3.76 -11.89
N GLY A 128 10.44 -5.04 -11.75
CA GLY A 128 10.34 -5.78 -10.51
C GLY A 128 10.87 -7.20 -10.67
N GLY A 129 11.12 -7.90 -9.57
CA GLY A 129 11.73 -9.23 -9.59
C GLY A 129 11.02 -10.25 -8.70
N THR A 130 9.88 -9.89 -8.09
CA THR A 130 9.12 -10.77 -7.21
C THR A 130 8.07 -11.56 -8.01
N ALA A 131 8.22 -12.87 -8.04
CA ALA A 131 7.24 -13.76 -8.68
C ALA A 131 5.96 -13.90 -7.83
N ASP A 132 4.80 -14.11 -8.49
CA ASP A 132 3.59 -14.63 -7.85
C ASP A 132 3.35 -16.06 -8.36
N PRO A 133 3.77 -17.11 -7.61
CA PRO A 133 3.64 -18.50 -8.06
C PRO A 133 2.21 -19.05 -7.96
N VAL A 134 1.28 -18.28 -7.40
CA VAL A 134 -0.12 -18.68 -7.28
C VAL A 134 -0.88 -18.30 -8.54
N GLY A 135 -1.38 -19.28 -9.27
CA GLY A 135 -2.23 -19.08 -10.44
C GLY A 135 -3.65 -19.60 -10.17
N GLY A 136 -4.61 -19.31 -11.07
CA GLY A 136 -5.89 -19.84 -10.77
C GLY A 136 -7.08 -19.54 -11.65
N ALA A 137 -8.16 -19.04 -11.05
CA ALA A 137 -9.48 -18.85 -11.63
C ALA A 137 -9.50 -17.85 -12.82
N PRO A 138 -10.54 -17.89 -13.67
CA PRO A 138 -10.73 -16.90 -14.74
C PRO A 138 -10.72 -15.48 -14.18
N SER A 139 -9.95 -14.60 -14.81
CA SER A 139 -9.81 -13.20 -14.41
C SER A 139 -9.72 -12.28 -15.64
N TYR A 140 -10.04 -11.00 -15.46
CA TYR A 140 -9.73 -9.99 -16.45
C TYR A 140 -8.21 -9.70 -16.42
N PRO A 141 -7.57 -9.37 -17.56
CA PRO A 141 -6.14 -8.99 -17.55
C PRO A 141 -5.83 -7.86 -16.56
N GLY A 142 -4.89 -8.12 -15.67
CA GLY A 142 -4.54 -7.26 -14.54
C GLY A 142 -4.54 -8.03 -13.23
N PHE A 143 -4.64 -7.33 -12.11
CA PHE A 143 -4.53 -7.95 -10.79
C PHE A 143 -5.83 -7.89 -9.97
N MET A 144 -6.76 -6.98 -10.31
CA MET A 144 -7.96 -6.71 -9.51
C MET A 144 -8.95 -7.86 -9.44
N THR A 145 -8.90 -8.78 -10.39
CA THR A 145 -9.86 -9.89 -10.47
C THR A 145 -9.22 -11.27 -10.30
N ARG A 146 -7.92 -11.33 -9.98
CA ARG A 146 -7.21 -12.59 -9.74
C ARG A 146 -7.66 -13.24 -8.43
N GLY A 147 -8.32 -14.39 -8.53
CA GLY A 147 -8.86 -15.10 -7.38
C GLY A 147 -10.08 -14.44 -6.75
N LEU A 148 -10.84 -13.63 -7.51
CA LEU A 148 -12.03 -12.91 -7.03
C LEU A 148 -13.20 -13.85 -6.67
N ASP A 149 -13.04 -15.14 -6.88
CA ASP A 149 -14.00 -16.18 -6.54
C ASP A 149 -14.11 -16.46 -5.04
N ALA A 150 -13.04 -16.19 -4.26
CA ALA A 150 -13.04 -16.37 -2.81
C ALA A 150 -11.95 -15.50 -2.14
N PRO A 151 -12.18 -15.00 -0.91
CA PRO A 151 -11.19 -14.20 -0.19
C PRO A 151 -9.83 -14.90 -0.03
N GLU A 152 -9.84 -16.22 0.20
CA GLU A 152 -8.64 -17.05 0.37
C GLU A 152 -7.76 -17.07 -0.87
N ASN A 153 -8.36 -16.95 -2.05
CA ASN A 153 -7.69 -17.02 -3.36
C ASN A 153 -7.25 -15.64 -3.86
N TYR A 154 -7.84 -14.57 -3.30
CA TYR A 154 -7.69 -13.25 -3.87
C TYR A 154 -6.25 -12.74 -3.83
N TYR A 155 -5.82 -12.10 -4.90
CA TYR A 155 -4.44 -11.63 -5.09
C TYR A 155 -3.97 -10.72 -3.95
N TYR A 156 -4.81 -9.79 -3.50
CA TYR A 156 -4.43 -8.84 -2.44
C TYR A 156 -4.32 -9.48 -1.05
N ARG A 157 -4.84 -10.68 -0.80
CA ARG A 157 -4.50 -11.44 0.41
C ARG A 157 -2.99 -11.62 0.52
N ARG A 158 -2.36 -11.99 -0.60
CA ARG A 158 -0.91 -12.19 -0.66
C ARG A 158 -0.13 -10.89 -0.56
N VAL A 159 -0.57 -9.86 -1.29
CA VAL A 159 0.12 -8.55 -1.32
C VAL A 159 0.10 -7.85 0.05
N PHE A 160 -1.05 -7.83 0.74
CA PHE A 160 -1.14 -7.20 2.05
C PHE A 160 -0.35 -7.97 3.11
N THR A 161 -0.37 -9.31 3.03
CA THR A 161 0.49 -10.16 3.87
C THR A 161 1.97 -9.89 3.63
N ASP A 162 2.40 -9.74 2.36
CA ASP A 162 3.76 -9.35 2.03
C ASP A 162 4.13 -7.99 2.62
N GLY A 163 3.20 -7.03 2.64
CA GLY A 163 3.38 -5.73 3.26
C GLY A 163 3.68 -5.81 4.76
N VAL A 164 2.95 -6.66 5.49
CA VAL A 164 3.23 -6.92 6.91
C VAL A 164 4.60 -7.58 7.09
N ARG A 165 4.91 -8.59 6.28
CA ARG A 165 6.22 -9.28 6.33
C ARG A 165 7.38 -8.37 5.91
N ALA A 166 7.15 -7.40 5.04
CA ALA A 166 8.14 -6.37 4.67
C ALA A 166 8.51 -5.50 5.87
N VAL A 167 7.52 -5.11 6.69
CA VAL A 167 7.79 -4.40 7.96
C VAL A 167 8.62 -5.27 8.90
N GLU A 168 8.25 -6.55 9.08
CA GLU A 168 9.00 -7.49 9.93
C GLU A 168 10.44 -7.66 9.41
N ALA A 169 10.64 -7.83 8.11
CA ALA A 169 11.96 -7.95 7.49
C ALA A 169 12.80 -6.68 7.67
N ALA A 170 12.23 -5.51 7.38
CA ALA A 170 12.93 -4.24 7.53
C ALA A 170 13.37 -3.99 8.99
N ARG A 171 12.52 -4.34 9.96
CA ARG A 171 12.80 -4.23 11.40
C ARG A 171 13.88 -5.21 11.89
N SER A 172 14.16 -6.28 11.16
CA SER A 172 15.18 -7.27 11.56
C SER A 172 16.62 -6.84 11.25
N HIS A 173 16.82 -5.79 10.46
CA HIS A 173 18.15 -5.29 10.14
C HIS A 173 18.76 -4.52 11.33
N PRO A 174 20.02 -4.74 11.72
CA PRO A 174 20.62 -4.16 12.92
C PRO A 174 20.75 -2.63 12.90
N LEU A 175 20.71 -2.01 11.72
CA LEU A 175 20.79 -0.55 11.54
C LEU A 175 19.42 0.13 11.33
N THR A 176 18.31 -0.56 11.61
CA THR A 176 16.95 0.01 11.62
C THR A 176 16.39 0.05 13.03
N ASP A 177 15.73 1.14 13.38
CA ASP A 177 15.04 1.27 14.67
C ASP A 177 13.59 0.79 14.53
N ALA A 178 13.34 -0.44 14.94
CA ALA A 178 12.02 -1.07 14.89
C ALA A 178 10.93 -0.27 15.63
N SER A 179 11.31 0.48 16.68
CA SER A 179 10.37 1.29 17.48
C SER A 179 9.95 2.60 16.80
N ARG A 180 10.66 3.00 15.74
CA ARG A 180 10.37 4.21 14.96
C ARG A 180 10.10 3.85 13.50
N THR A 181 9.09 3.01 13.29
CA THR A 181 8.70 2.53 11.95
C THR A 181 7.51 3.33 11.42
N VAL A 182 7.67 3.87 10.23
CA VAL A 182 6.64 4.55 9.44
C VAL A 182 6.32 3.72 8.21
N VAL A 183 5.07 3.68 7.78
CA VAL A 183 4.68 3.10 6.49
C VAL A 183 4.04 4.16 5.59
N LEU A 184 4.35 4.11 4.31
CA LEU A 184 3.83 5.05 3.31
C LEU A 184 3.76 4.43 1.91
N GLY A 185 3.03 5.10 1.03
CA GLY A 185 2.93 4.71 -0.37
C GLY A 185 1.84 5.49 -1.08
N ALA A 186 1.88 5.49 -2.41
CA ALA A 186 0.90 6.16 -3.25
C ALA A 186 0.08 5.16 -4.05
N SER A 187 -1.19 5.49 -4.32
CA SER A 187 -2.09 4.68 -5.12
C SER A 187 -2.27 3.27 -4.53
N GLN A 188 -1.91 2.20 -5.24
CA GLN A 188 -1.86 0.85 -4.68
C GLN A 188 -0.96 0.79 -3.44
N GLY A 189 0.18 1.49 -3.48
CA GLY A 189 1.06 1.62 -2.31
C GLY A 189 0.33 2.26 -1.12
N GLY A 190 -0.53 3.24 -1.36
CA GLY A 190 -1.42 3.83 -0.35
C GLY A 190 -2.43 2.83 0.22
N GLY A 191 -3.03 2.00 -0.62
CA GLY A 191 -3.92 0.91 -0.19
C GLY A 191 -3.20 -0.16 0.64
N ILE A 192 -1.98 -0.54 0.25
CA ILE A 192 -1.13 -1.45 1.05
C ILE A 192 -0.75 -0.77 2.38
N THR A 193 -0.45 0.53 2.35
CA THR A 193 -0.17 1.34 3.56
C THR A 193 -1.34 1.32 4.53
N LEU A 194 -2.58 1.45 4.06
CA LEU A 194 -3.78 1.33 4.92
C LEU A 194 -3.92 -0.06 5.51
N ALA A 195 -3.74 -1.11 4.70
CA ALA A 195 -3.81 -2.50 5.17
C ALA A 195 -2.75 -2.78 6.25
N VAL A 196 -1.50 -2.40 6.00
CA VAL A 196 -0.41 -2.55 6.98
C VAL A 196 -0.67 -1.69 8.22
N GLY A 197 -1.15 -0.45 8.05
CA GLY A 197 -1.51 0.46 9.15
C GLY A 197 -2.61 -0.09 10.07
N GLY A 198 -3.53 -0.89 9.53
CA GLY A 198 -4.56 -1.58 10.32
C GLY A 198 -4.12 -2.93 10.90
N LEU A 199 -3.10 -3.58 10.33
CA LEU A 199 -2.62 -4.92 10.74
C LEU A 199 -1.38 -4.89 11.64
N VAL A 200 -0.61 -3.78 11.65
CA VAL A 200 0.60 -3.60 12.44
C VAL A 200 0.36 -2.48 13.47
N PRO A 201 0.16 -2.82 14.76
CA PRO A 201 -0.38 -1.85 15.74
C PRO A 201 0.64 -0.85 16.30
N ASP A 202 1.93 -1.06 16.11
CA ASP A 202 3.04 -0.31 16.74
C ASP A 202 3.81 0.58 15.75
N LEU A 203 3.14 1.06 14.71
CA LEU A 203 3.67 2.08 13.81
C LEU A 203 3.63 3.46 14.45
N VAL A 204 4.63 4.30 14.20
CA VAL A 204 4.66 5.66 14.75
C VAL A 204 3.99 6.68 13.86
N ALA A 205 3.84 6.38 12.57
CA ALA A 205 3.11 7.21 11.61
C ALA A 205 2.74 6.42 10.34
N VAL A 206 1.66 6.85 9.66
CA VAL A 206 1.15 6.23 8.43
C VAL A 206 0.82 7.30 7.40
N ALA A 207 1.34 7.19 6.18
CA ALA A 207 1.16 8.23 5.16
C ALA A 207 0.68 7.66 3.82
N PRO A 208 -0.63 7.37 3.65
CA PRO A 208 -1.20 6.91 2.38
C PRO A 208 -1.53 8.09 1.47
N ASP A 209 -0.89 8.16 0.31
CA ASP A 209 -1.18 9.16 -0.72
C ASP A 209 -2.17 8.61 -1.74
N VAL A 210 -3.22 9.38 -2.05
CA VAL A 210 -4.27 9.02 -3.02
C VAL A 210 -4.59 7.51 -3.01
N PRO A 211 -4.90 6.92 -1.82
CA PRO A 211 -4.94 5.48 -1.66
C PRO A 211 -5.96 4.81 -2.56
N PHE A 212 -5.50 3.82 -3.33
CA PHE A 212 -6.31 2.88 -4.09
C PHE A 212 -6.83 1.76 -3.17
N LEU A 213 -7.73 0.91 -3.65
CA LEU A 213 -8.32 -0.21 -2.91
C LEU A 213 -9.24 0.23 -1.76
N CYS A 214 -9.94 1.34 -1.93
CA CYS A 214 -10.87 1.90 -0.96
C CYS A 214 -12.27 1.99 -1.54
N ASP A 215 -13.28 1.65 -0.74
CA ASP A 215 -14.71 1.78 -1.05
C ASP A 215 -15.06 1.18 -2.43
N PHE A 216 -14.81 -0.12 -2.59
CA PHE A 216 -15.01 -0.82 -3.85
C PHE A 216 -16.42 -0.68 -4.43
N PRO A 217 -17.52 -0.70 -3.64
CA PRO A 217 -18.85 -0.50 -4.17
C PRO A 217 -18.99 0.85 -4.89
N ARG A 218 -18.49 1.93 -4.28
CA ARG A 218 -18.52 3.27 -4.88
C ARG A 218 -17.55 3.39 -6.04
N ALA A 219 -16.31 2.96 -5.89
CA ALA A 219 -15.29 3.06 -6.93
C ALA A 219 -15.71 2.40 -8.24
N THR A 220 -16.32 1.19 -8.17
CA THR A 220 -16.72 0.44 -9.35
C THR A 220 -17.85 1.07 -10.17
N VAL A 221 -18.61 1.99 -9.58
CA VAL A 221 -19.69 2.72 -10.28
C VAL A 221 -19.32 4.16 -10.62
N LEU A 222 -18.34 4.75 -9.91
CA LEU A 222 -17.99 6.16 -10.07
C LEU A 222 -16.93 6.37 -11.16
N THR A 223 -15.99 5.45 -11.33
CA THR A 223 -14.92 5.60 -12.31
C THR A 223 -14.85 4.46 -13.33
N ASP A 224 -14.49 4.81 -14.57
CA ASP A 224 -14.15 3.87 -15.63
C ASP A 224 -12.63 3.76 -15.88
N ARG A 225 -11.81 4.39 -15.03
CA ARG A 225 -10.35 4.29 -15.11
C ARG A 225 -9.85 2.97 -14.53
N HIS A 226 -8.75 2.48 -15.11
CA HIS A 226 -8.00 1.38 -14.53
C HIS A 226 -7.25 1.84 -13.27
N PRO A 227 -7.10 0.96 -12.24
CA PRO A 227 -7.44 -0.47 -12.23
C PRO A 227 -8.88 -0.83 -11.79
N TYR A 228 -9.67 0.07 -11.18
CA TYR A 228 -11.05 -0.27 -10.76
C TYR A 228 -11.92 -0.79 -11.93
N ARG A 229 -11.67 -0.29 -13.14
CA ARG A 229 -12.37 -0.74 -14.36
C ARG A 229 -12.26 -2.24 -14.63
N GLU A 230 -11.18 -2.90 -14.20
CA GLU A 230 -11.00 -4.36 -14.35
C GLU A 230 -12.14 -5.14 -13.69
N ILE A 231 -12.61 -4.69 -12.52
CA ILE A 231 -13.74 -5.29 -11.80
C ILE A 231 -15.01 -5.19 -12.63
N GLY A 232 -15.32 -3.99 -13.14
CA GLY A 232 -16.50 -3.77 -13.98
C GLY A 232 -16.48 -4.61 -15.27
N LEU A 233 -15.31 -4.76 -15.91
CA LEU A 233 -15.14 -5.57 -17.12
C LEU A 233 -15.29 -7.06 -16.83
N PHE A 234 -14.78 -7.55 -15.70
CA PHE A 234 -15.02 -8.92 -15.24
C PHE A 234 -16.51 -9.17 -15.01
N LEU A 235 -17.19 -8.30 -14.28
CA LEU A 235 -18.62 -8.45 -13.95
C LEU A 235 -19.52 -8.30 -15.18
N LYS A 236 -19.13 -7.54 -16.20
CA LYS A 236 -19.81 -7.46 -17.48
C LYS A 236 -19.92 -8.85 -18.15
N THR A 237 -18.88 -9.67 -18.00
CA THR A 237 -18.83 -11.04 -18.56
C THR A 237 -19.43 -12.06 -17.60
N HIS A 238 -19.12 -11.96 -16.31
CA HIS A 238 -19.59 -12.88 -15.27
C HIS A 238 -20.86 -12.34 -14.58
N ARG A 239 -21.94 -12.26 -15.34
CA ARG A 239 -23.23 -11.74 -14.87
C ARG A 239 -23.76 -12.58 -13.70
N GLY A 240 -24.34 -11.90 -12.73
CA GLY A 240 -24.86 -12.56 -11.50
C GLY A 240 -23.82 -12.78 -10.40
N ARG A 241 -22.53 -12.46 -10.63
CA ARG A 241 -21.47 -12.62 -9.61
C ARG A 241 -21.12 -11.34 -8.84
N THR A 242 -21.92 -10.28 -9.01
CA THR A 242 -21.62 -8.97 -8.36
C THR A 242 -21.58 -9.11 -6.84
N GLY A 243 -22.56 -9.81 -6.24
CA GLY A 243 -22.60 -10.01 -4.78
C GLY A 243 -21.38 -10.76 -4.24
N ASP A 244 -21.02 -11.88 -4.90
CA ASP A 244 -19.84 -12.68 -4.51
C ASP A 244 -18.55 -11.89 -4.64
N ALA A 245 -18.40 -11.16 -5.75
CA ALA A 245 -17.22 -10.34 -6.01
C ALA A 245 -17.06 -9.21 -4.99
N LEU A 246 -18.12 -8.46 -4.71
CA LEU A 246 -18.09 -7.39 -3.71
C LEU A 246 -17.86 -7.94 -2.31
N ARG A 247 -18.41 -9.13 -1.98
CA ARG A 247 -18.11 -9.82 -0.73
C ARG A 247 -16.63 -10.19 -0.63
N THR A 248 -16.01 -10.73 -1.68
CA THR A 248 -14.56 -11.00 -1.68
C THR A 248 -13.78 -9.71 -1.48
N LEU A 249 -14.11 -8.65 -2.23
CA LEU A 249 -13.42 -7.36 -2.17
C LEU A 249 -13.54 -6.69 -0.80
N SER A 250 -14.63 -6.90 -0.06
CA SER A 250 -14.79 -6.28 1.26
C SER A 250 -13.77 -6.74 2.29
N TYR A 251 -13.17 -7.94 2.17
CA TYR A 251 -12.05 -8.38 3.01
C TYR A 251 -10.76 -7.58 2.75
N PHE A 252 -10.70 -6.82 1.66
CA PHE A 252 -9.51 -6.09 1.19
C PHE A 252 -9.76 -4.60 1.01
N ASP A 253 -10.90 -4.11 1.49
CA ASP A 253 -11.26 -2.70 1.39
C ASP A 253 -10.47 -1.87 2.43
N GLY A 254 -9.72 -0.87 1.92
CA GLY A 254 -8.92 0.04 2.74
C GLY A 254 -9.71 0.74 3.85
N VAL A 255 -11.01 0.91 3.67
CA VAL A 255 -11.90 1.52 4.68
C VAL A 255 -11.95 0.68 5.97
N HIS A 256 -11.98 -0.64 5.85
CA HIS A 256 -12.05 -1.53 7.02
C HIS A 256 -10.71 -1.60 7.76
N PHE A 257 -9.59 -1.55 7.04
CA PHE A 257 -8.27 -1.42 7.67
C PHE A 257 -8.10 -0.06 8.35
N ALA A 258 -8.58 1.01 7.72
CA ALA A 258 -8.52 2.36 8.28
C ALA A 258 -9.24 2.45 9.64
N ALA A 259 -10.34 1.72 9.82
CA ALA A 259 -11.05 1.63 11.10
C ALA A 259 -10.21 1.00 12.23
N ARG A 260 -9.09 0.35 11.89
CA ARG A 260 -8.13 -0.27 12.83
C ARG A 260 -6.84 0.53 12.98
N GLY A 261 -6.66 1.61 12.21
CA GLY A 261 -5.47 2.45 12.26
C GLY A 261 -5.32 3.13 13.62
N THR A 262 -4.19 2.92 14.29
CA THR A 262 -3.91 3.45 15.64
C THR A 262 -2.76 4.43 15.70
N ALA A 263 -2.13 4.75 14.58
CA ALA A 263 -1.04 5.71 14.48
C ALA A 263 -1.51 7.05 13.91
N PRO A 264 -0.81 8.16 14.18
CA PRO A 264 -0.97 9.41 13.46
C PRO A 264 -0.92 9.21 11.95
N ALA A 265 -1.75 9.91 11.19
CA ALA A 265 -1.83 9.70 9.74
C ALA A 265 -1.86 11.01 8.93
N LEU A 266 -1.11 11.02 7.82
CA LEU A 266 -1.18 12.06 6.80
C LEU A 266 -1.61 11.46 5.47
N PHE A 267 -2.85 11.75 5.07
CA PHE A 267 -3.40 11.37 3.77
C PHE A 267 -3.17 12.46 2.72
N SER A 268 -3.30 12.11 1.45
CA SER A 268 -3.53 13.07 0.39
C SER A 268 -4.66 12.64 -0.53
N THR A 269 -5.30 13.61 -1.17
CA THR A 269 -6.29 13.41 -2.23
C THR A 269 -6.20 14.54 -3.25
N ALA A 270 -6.60 14.26 -4.50
CA ALA A 270 -6.68 15.25 -5.56
C ALA A 270 -8.10 15.26 -6.14
N LEU A 271 -8.70 16.46 -6.30
CA LEU A 271 -10.13 16.56 -6.60
C LEU A 271 -10.50 16.19 -8.05
N GLU A 272 -9.52 16.15 -8.96
CA GLU A 272 -9.73 15.68 -10.33
C GLU A 272 -9.26 14.24 -10.56
N ASP A 273 -8.84 13.51 -9.50
CA ASP A 273 -8.35 12.14 -9.58
C ASP A 273 -9.49 11.16 -9.90
N GLN A 274 -9.51 10.69 -11.14
CA GLN A 274 -10.45 9.66 -11.59
C GLN A 274 -9.94 8.24 -11.40
N THR A 275 -8.69 8.05 -11.04
CA THR A 275 -8.10 6.73 -10.75
C THR A 275 -8.44 6.30 -9.34
N CYS A 276 -8.24 7.21 -8.38
CA CYS A 276 -8.64 7.04 -6.97
C CYS A 276 -9.60 8.19 -6.60
N PRO A 277 -10.90 8.08 -6.91
CA PRO A 277 -11.85 9.18 -6.72
C PRO A 277 -11.81 9.74 -5.29
N PRO A 278 -11.89 11.07 -5.12
CA PRO A 278 -11.78 11.72 -3.81
C PRO A 278 -12.67 11.13 -2.73
N SER A 279 -13.91 10.76 -3.06
CA SER A 279 -14.82 10.15 -2.09
C SER A 279 -14.34 8.80 -1.56
N THR A 280 -13.62 8.00 -2.37
CA THR A 280 -13.05 6.72 -1.92
C THR A 280 -11.87 6.93 -0.97
N VAL A 281 -11.07 7.96 -1.21
CA VAL A 281 -9.99 8.38 -0.31
C VAL A 281 -10.55 8.90 1.01
N TYR A 282 -11.56 9.79 0.94
CA TYR A 282 -12.23 10.32 2.12
C TYR A 282 -12.97 9.23 2.92
N ALA A 283 -13.49 8.19 2.27
CA ALA A 283 -14.06 7.04 2.97
C ALA A 283 -13.05 6.42 3.94
N ALA A 284 -11.83 6.17 3.48
CA ALA A 284 -10.74 5.64 4.33
C ALA A 284 -10.26 6.69 5.36
N PHE A 285 -10.04 7.95 4.94
CA PHE A 285 -9.64 9.02 5.86
C PHE A 285 -10.65 9.22 7.00
N ASN A 286 -11.93 9.29 6.68
CA ASN A 286 -12.98 9.49 7.67
C ASN A 286 -13.12 8.28 8.62
N ALA A 287 -12.83 7.06 8.14
CA ALA A 287 -12.84 5.83 8.94
C ALA A 287 -11.57 5.66 9.80
N TRP A 288 -10.45 6.34 9.48
CA TRP A 288 -9.19 6.18 10.22
C TRP A 288 -9.37 6.46 11.71
N ASN A 289 -9.02 5.48 12.55
CA ASN A 289 -9.32 5.47 13.98
C ASN A 289 -8.17 6.06 14.83
N HIS A 290 -7.71 7.25 14.49
CA HIS A 290 -6.76 8.03 15.32
C HIS A 290 -7.14 9.51 15.23
N GLU A 291 -7.07 10.22 16.38
CA GLU A 291 -7.46 11.64 16.45
C GLU A 291 -6.49 12.52 15.64
N GLU A 292 -5.20 12.21 15.69
CA GLU A 292 -4.17 12.92 14.94
C GLU A 292 -4.11 12.40 13.51
N LYS A 293 -5.01 12.91 12.66
CA LYS A 293 -5.03 12.65 11.23
C LYS A 293 -5.27 13.92 10.45
N ALA A 294 -4.58 14.04 9.32
CA ALA A 294 -4.73 15.15 8.38
C ALA A 294 -4.83 14.64 6.95
N ILE A 295 -5.42 15.43 6.08
CA ILE A 295 -5.50 15.15 4.64
C ILE A 295 -5.13 16.42 3.87
N GLU A 296 -4.12 16.30 3.01
CA GLU A 296 -3.78 17.33 2.03
C GLU A 296 -4.68 17.19 0.81
N VAL A 297 -5.33 18.29 0.41
CA VAL A 297 -6.26 18.32 -0.71
C VAL A 297 -5.68 19.16 -1.84
N TYR A 298 -5.58 18.57 -3.03
CA TYR A 298 -5.06 19.21 -4.23
C TYR A 298 -6.20 19.48 -5.20
N ASP A 299 -6.59 20.76 -5.31
CA ASP A 299 -7.84 21.19 -5.96
C ASP A 299 -7.90 20.90 -7.46
N PHE A 300 -6.78 20.97 -8.17
CA PHE A 300 -6.69 20.89 -9.63
C PHE A 300 -5.75 19.80 -10.14
N ASN A 301 -5.36 18.86 -9.25
CA ASN A 301 -4.50 17.74 -9.59
C ASN A 301 -5.31 16.48 -9.90
N ASP A 302 -4.75 15.62 -10.75
CA ASP A 302 -5.24 14.26 -11.05
C ASP A 302 -4.53 13.26 -10.14
N HIS A 303 -4.27 12.07 -10.61
CA HIS A 303 -3.72 10.94 -9.84
C HIS A 303 -2.29 11.13 -9.31
N GLU A 304 -1.55 12.13 -9.75
CA GLU A 304 -0.25 12.47 -9.18
C GLU A 304 -0.33 12.97 -7.72
N GLY A 305 -1.55 13.38 -7.27
CA GLY A 305 -1.85 13.61 -5.85
C GLY A 305 -0.95 14.64 -5.16
N GLY A 306 -0.60 15.74 -5.84
CA GLY A 306 0.32 16.77 -5.35
C GLY A 306 1.79 16.47 -5.64
N GLY A 307 2.18 15.25 -6.04
CA GLY A 307 3.53 14.90 -6.46
C GLY A 307 4.62 15.40 -5.51
N PRO A 308 5.63 16.17 -6.00
CA PRO A 308 6.72 16.67 -5.17
C PRO A 308 6.29 17.59 -4.02
N PHE A 309 5.13 18.26 -4.11
CA PHE A 309 4.60 19.08 -3.01
C PHE A 309 4.13 18.20 -1.85
N GLN A 310 3.49 17.07 -2.15
CA GLN A 310 3.09 16.08 -1.14
C GLN A 310 4.32 15.41 -0.51
N GLU A 311 5.34 15.08 -1.30
CA GLU A 311 6.62 14.57 -0.76
C GLU A 311 7.24 15.55 0.24
N ALA A 312 7.29 16.85 -0.12
CA ALA A 312 7.80 17.88 0.76
C ALA A 312 6.95 18.06 2.04
N ALA A 313 5.64 17.90 1.95
CA ALA A 313 4.75 17.91 3.11
C ALA A 313 5.03 16.72 4.04
N LYS A 314 5.15 15.50 3.49
CA LYS A 314 5.51 14.28 4.25
C LYS A 314 6.87 14.39 4.93
N VAL A 315 7.90 14.91 4.23
CA VAL A 315 9.24 15.11 4.82
C VAL A 315 9.17 15.98 6.06
N ARG A 316 8.42 17.10 6.00
CA ARG A 316 8.23 17.99 7.16
C ARG A 316 7.43 17.33 8.27
N TRP A 317 6.31 16.68 7.92
CA TRP A 317 5.42 16.04 8.88
C TRP A 317 6.11 14.89 9.63
N LEU A 318 6.84 14.04 8.93
CA LEU A 318 7.59 12.93 9.52
C LEU A 318 8.74 13.38 10.44
N GLY A 319 9.18 14.63 10.35
CA GLY A 319 10.14 15.18 11.30
C GLY A 319 9.68 15.18 12.76
N ALA A 320 8.38 15.01 13.02
CA ALA A 320 7.84 14.89 14.37
C ALA A 320 7.85 13.45 14.92
N TYR A 321 8.00 12.43 14.06
CA TYR A 321 7.82 11.02 14.44
C TYR A 321 9.08 10.17 14.23
N ALA A 322 9.88 10.48 13.24
CA ALA A 322 10.97 9.60 12.82
C ALA A 322 12.20 10.38 12.32
#